data_793eb9baab4e5cd24f797c1d8478a7f1
#
_entry.id   793eb9baab4e5cd24f797c1d8478a7f1
#
_cell.length_a   1.000
_cell.length_b   1.000
_cell.length_c   1.000
_cell.angle_alpha   90.00
_cell.angle_beta   90.00
_cell.angle_gamma   90.00
#
_symmetry.space_group_name_H-M   'P 1'
#
loop_
_entity.id
_entity.type
_entity.pdbx_description
1 polymer ?
#
loop_
_entity_poly.entity_id
_entity_poly.type
_entity_poly.pdbx_seq_one_letter_code
_entity_poly.pdbx_strand_id
1 'polypeptide(L)'
;PNAVFLNKIIFIFGGFDWAVERYASDYFDQLYDWAVVLIKKGLAYVDDQTQEEIRLTRGTVSEPGKESPWRNRSVEENLDLFERMKNGEFEEGARVLRAKIDMASPNVLLRDPTMYRINRHAHHRTGTKWCIYPMYDFQHPVQDAIEGISHSLCSLEYEIHRPLYDWF
;
A
#
# COMPACT_ATOMS: atom_id res chain seq x y z
N PRO A 1 1.27 -7.53 -23.96
CA PRO A 1 -0.12 -7.17 -23.73
C PRO A 1 -0.33 -6.99 -22.24
N ASN A 2 -0.82 -5.80 -21.82
CA ASN A 2 -1.10 -5.47 -20.43
C ASN A 2 -2.18 -6.44 -19.89
N ALA A 3 -2.01 -6.94 -18.66
CA ALA A 3 -2.99 -7.79 -17.98
C ALA A 3 -4.40 -7.16 -17.99
N VAL A 4 -4.49 -5.82 -17.88
CA VAL A 4 -5.73 -5.04 -17.99
C VAL A 4 -6.39 -5.22 -19.37
N PHE A 5 -5.62 -5.24 -20.45
CA PHE A 5 -6.15 -5.42 -21.80
C PHE A 5 -6.68 -6.86 -22.02
N LEU A 6 -5.98 -7.84 -21.48
CA LEU A 6 -6.39 -9.25 -21.55
C LEU A 6 -7.68 -9.50 -20.76
N ASN A 7 -7.81 -8.94 -19.57
CA ASN A 7 -9.02 -9.03 -18.76
C ASN A 7 -10.23 -8.39 -19.47
N LYS A 8 -10.06 -7.21 -20.09
CA LYS A 8 -11.10 -6.58 -20.90
C LYS A 8 -11.59 -7.50 -22.00
N ILE A 9 -10.70 -8.15 -22.74
CA ILE A 9 -11.05 -9.07 -23.83
C ILE A 9 -11.87 -10.24 -23.29
N ILE A 10 -11.46 -10.87 -22.19
CA ILE A 10 -12.16 -12.04 -21.61
C ILE A 10 -13.59 -11.66 -21.19
N PHE A 11 -13.80 -10.51 -20.58
CA PHE A 11 -15.14 -10.06 -20.17
C PHE A 11 -16.03 -9.73 -21.38
N ILE A 12 -15.52 -9.06 -22.39
CA ILE A 12 -16.28 -8.74 -23.61
C ILE A 12 -16.73 -10.03 -24.31
N PHE A 13 -15.88 -11.04 -24.43
CA PHE A 13 -16.22 -12.35 -24.97
C PHE A 13 -17.20 -13.13 -24.09
N GLY A 14 -17.25 -12.86 -22.79
CA GLY A 14 -18.22 -13.44 -21.85
C GLY A 14 -19.60 -12.78 -21.90
N GLY A 15 -19.80 -11.74 -22.70
CA GLY A 15 -21.07 -11.03 -22.82
C GLY A 15 -21.41 -10.11 -21.64
N PHE A 16 -20.41 -9.72 -20.84
CA PHE A 16 -20.59 -8.80 -19.71
C PHE A 16 -20.25 -7.38 -20.12
N ASP A 17 -21.04 -6.42 -19.65
CA ASP A 17 -20.77 -5.00 -19.74
C ASP A 17 -20.34 -4.43 -18.39
N TRP A 18 -19.41 -3.46 -18.43
CA TRP A 18 -18.98 -2.74 -17.24
C TRP A 18 -19.98 -1.62 -16.90
N ALA A 19 -20.40 -1.55 -15.66
CA ALA A 19 -21.09 -0.36 -15.17
C ALA A 19 -20.15 0.85 -15.19
N VAL A 20 -18.89 0.64 -14.79
CA VAL A 20 -17.84 1.67 -14.76
C VAL A 20 -16.46 1.01 -14.76
N GLU A 21 -15.49 1.68 -15.39
CA GLU A 21 -14.08 1.32 -15.31
C GLU A 21 -13.33 2.39 -14.51
N ARG A 22 -12.61 1.98 -13.47
CA ARG A 22 -11.85 2.85 -12.58
C ARG A 22 -10.43 2.33 -12.39
N TYR A 23 -9.53 3.25 -12.05
CA TYR A 23 -8.12 2.93 -11.86
C TYR A 23 -7.66 3.46 -10.51
N ALA A 24 -6.76 2.74 -9.83
CA ALA A 24 -6.18 3.18 -8.57
C ALA A 24 -5.58 4.61 -8.64
N SER A 25 -5.02 4.96 -9.81
CA SER A 25 -4.47 6.30 -10.06
C SER A 25 -5.50 7.44 -10.04
N ASP A 26 -6.79 7.14 -10.17
CA ASP A 26 -7.86 8.13 -10.08
C ASP A 26 -8.08 8.57 -8.62
N TYR A 27 -7.60 7.77 -7.67
CA TYR A 27 -7.78 7.95 -6.23
C TYR A 27 -6.48 8.29 -5.47
N PHE A 28 -5.36 8.56 -6.14
CA PHE A 28 -4.07 8.79 -5.49
C PHE A 28 -4.11 9.94 -4.46
N ASP A 29 -4.84 11.01 -4.73
CA ASP A 29 -5.01 12.10 -3.78
C ASP A 29 -5.76 11.62 -2.51
N GLN A 30 -6.88 10.89 -2.67
CA GLN A 30 -7.66 10.35 -1.56
C GLN A 30 -6.90 9.27 -0.78
N LEU A 31 -6.17 8.39 -1.47
CA LEU A 31 -5.32 7.38 -0.84
C LEU A 31 -4.23 8.03 0.02
N TYR A 32 -3.64 9.12 -0.45
CA TYR A 32 -2.69 9.90 0.34
C TYR A 32 -3.34 10.46 1.61
N ASP A 33 -4.52 11.05 1.49
CA ASP A 33 -5.26 11.61 2.63
C ASP A 33 -5.60 10.53 3.67
N TRP A 34 -6.00 9.34 3.24
CA TRP A 34 -6.24 8.20 4.15
C TRP A 34 -4.96 7.70 4.82
N ALA A 35 -3.83 7.69 4.13
CA ALA A 35 -2.54 7.37 4.75
C ALA A 35 -2.17 8.40 5.84
N VAL A 36 -2.42 9.71 5.59
CA VAL A 36 -2.27 10.78 6.59
C VAL A 36 -3.17 10.55 7.81
N VAL A 37 -4.41 10.10 7.60
CA VAL A 37 -5.32 9.75 8.71
C VAL A 37 -4.74 8.61 9.56
N LEU A 38 -4.17 7.57 8.96
CA LEU A 38 -3.55 6.47 9.70
C LEU A 38 -2.32 6.94 10.48
N ILE A 39 -1.49 7.81 9.92
CA ILE A 39 -0.36 8.43 10.65
C ILE A 39 -0.89 9.20 11.87
N LYS A 40 -1.90 10.05 11.69
CA LYS A 40 -2.51 10.83 12.78
C LYS A 40 -3.10 9.97 13.90
N LYS A 41 -3.57 8.77 13.56
CA LYS A 41 -4.05 7.76 14.54
C LYS A 41 -2.91 6.97 15.19
N GLY A 42 -1.65 7.19 14.81
CA GLY A 42 -0.50 6.40 15.29
C GLY A 42 -0.46 4.98 14.73
N LEU A 43 -1.17 4.70 13.65
CA LEU A 43 -1.30 3.39 13.00
C LEU A 43 -0.40 3.24 11.77
N ALA A 44 0.40 4.25 11.44
CA ALA A 44 1.40 4.18 10.38
C ALA A 44 2.62 5.03 10.77
N TYR A 45 3.80 4.63 10.26
CA TYR A 45 5.06 5.32 10.51
C TYR A 45 5.98 5.28 9.29
N VAL A 46 6.82 6.28 9.15
CA VAL A 46 7.88 6.31 8.12
C VAL A 46 9.08 5.53 8.64
N ASP A 47 9.51 4.56 7.85
CA ASP A 47 10.65 3.68 8.15
C ASP A 47 11.81 4.00 7.22
N ASP A 48 13.00 4.19 7.78
CA ASP A 48 14.23 4.44 7.02
C ASP A 48 15.00 3.13 6.72
N GLN A 49 14.45 1.97 7.07
CA GLN A 49 15.02 0.68 6.68
C GLN A 49 14.93 0.48 5.16
N THR A 50 15.99 -0.02 4.59
CA THR A 50 16.01 -0.51 3.22
C THR A 50 15.10 -1.73 3.04
N GLN A 51 14.73 -2.04 1.82
CA GLN A 51 13.91 -3.22 1.52
C GLN A 51 14.57 -4.53 2.03
N GLU A 52 15.90 -4.62 1.95
CA GLU A 52 16.64 -5.78 2.45
C GLU A 52 16.58 -5.88 3.98
N GLU A 53 16.76 -4.77 4.70
CA GLU A 53 16.65 -4.74 6.16
C GLU A 53 15.23 -5.10 6.61
N ILE A 54 14.19 -4.59 5.94
CA ILE A 54 12.80 -4.96 6.21
C ILE A 54 12.60 -6.46 5.99
N ARG A 55 13.15 -7.02 4.92
CA ARG A 55 13.07 -8.47 4.64
C ARG A 55 13.73 -9.29 5.75
N LEU A 56 14.90 -8.90 6.20
CA LEU A 56 15.64 -9.58 7.27
C LEU A 56 14.96 -9.46 8.64
N THR A 57 14.36 -8.30 8.93
CA THR A 57 13.71 -8.04 10.23
C THR A 57 12.28 -8.55 10.30
N ARG A 58 11.63 -8.86 9.17
CA ARG A 58 10.26 -9.39 9.15
C ARG A 58 10.12 -10.75 9.86
N GLY A 59 11.20 -11.51 9.97
CA GLY A 59 11.18 -12.87 10.51
C GLY A 59 10.66 -13.90 9.50
N THR A 60 10.37 -15.10 10.00
CA THR A 60 9.89 -16.24 9.23
C THR A 60 8.54 -16.74 9.74
N VAL A 61 7.98 -17.76 9.12
CA VAL A 61 6.73 -18.38 9.62
C VAL A 61 6.89 -18.91 11.05
N SER A 62 8.08 -19.38 11.41
CA SER A 62 8.39 -19.94 12.73
C SER A 62 9.00 -18.95 13.72
N GLU A 63 9.46 -17.79 13.24
CA GLU A 63 10.14 -16.79 14.06
C GLU A 63 9.43 -15.43 13.93
N PRO A 64 9.12 -14.75 15.03
CA PRO A 64 8.53 -13.42 14.98
C PRO A 64 9.47 -12.42 14.32
N GLY A 65 8.89 -11.35 13.77
CA GLY A 65 9.67 -10.22 13.28
C GLY A 65 10.22 -9.35 14.42
N LYS A 66 11.17 -8.50 14.07
CA LYS A 66 11.74 -7.48 14.96
C LYS A 66 11.18 -6.11 14.58
N GLU A 67 10.83 -5.33 15.59
CA GLU A 67 10.39 -3.95 15.38
C GLU A 67 11.50 -3.10 14.76
N SER A 68 11.10 -2.20 13.85
CA SER A 68 12.01 -1.20 13.32
C SER A 68 12.39 -0.19 14.40
N PRO A 69 13.65 0.30 14.42
CA PRO A 69 14.05 1.41 15.29
C PRO A 69 13.19 2.67 15.11
N TRP A 70 12.58 2.84 13.95
CA TRP A 70 11.79 4.00 13.56
C TRP A 70 10.29 3.86 13.86
N ARG A 71 9.86 2.70 14.35
CA ARG A 71 8.45 2.36 14.59
C ARG A 71 7.76 3.30 15.59
N ASN A 72 8.53 3.91 16.49
CA ASN A 72 8.01 4.74 17.56
C ASN A 72 8.30 6.24 17.37
N ARG A 73 8.54 6.69 16.14
CA ARG A 73 8.57 8.12 15.81
C ARG A 73 7.26 8.80 16.18
N SER A 74 7.36 10.09 16.56
CA SER A 74 6.16 10.90 16.83
C SER A 74 5.25 11.04 15.60
N VAL A 75 3.99 11.35 15.83
CA VAL A 75 3.03 11.60 14.75
C VAL A 75 3.48 12.77 13.89
N GLU A 76 3.97 13.84 14.51
CA GLU A 76 4.44 15.06 13.85
C GLU A 76 5.63 14.78 12.94
N GLU A 77 6.61 14.01 13.42
CA GLU A 77 7.77 13.61 12.61
C GLU A 77 7.36 12.73 11.43
N ASN A 78 6.46 11.78 11.65
CA ASN A 78 5.95 10.92 10.57
C ASN A 78 5.18 11.70 9.51
N LEU A 79 4.39 12.71 9.90
CA LEU A 79 3.68 13.59 8.97
C LEU A 79 4.66 14.41 8.13
N ASP A 80 5.64 15.06 8.76
CA ASP A 80 6.69 15.82 8.06
C ASP A 80 7.44 14.94 7.04
N LEU A 81 7.90 13.78 7.49
CA LEU A 81 8.64 12.86 6.62
C LEU A 81 7.80 12.33 5.45
N PHE A 82 6.53 12.02 5.67
CA PHE A 82 5.66 11.52 4.61
C PHE A 82 5.34 12.60 3.59
N GLU A 83 5.14 13.85 4.01
CA GLU A 83 5.00 15.00 3.12
C GLU A 83 6.28 15.22 2.28
N ARG A 84 7.45 15.16 2.90
CA ARG A 84 8.74 15.29 2.22
C ARG A 84 9.00 14.13 1.24
N MET A 85 8.53 12.90 1.55
CA MET A 85 8.52 11.78 0.60
C MET A 85 7.69 12.14 -0.64
N LYS A 86 6.47 12.69 -0.45
CA LYS A 86 5.60 13.14 -1.55
C LYS A 86 6.24 14.24 -2.38
N ASN A 87 6.97 15.15 -1.75
CA ASN A 87 7.66 16.26 -2.40
C ASN A 87 8.96 15.85 -3.14
N GLY A 88 9.33 14.55 -3.07
CA GLY A 88 10.48 14.03 -3.80
C GLY A 88 11.84 14.36 -3.20
N GLU A 89 11.91 14.67 -1.89
CA GLU A 89 13.16 15.01 -1.23
C GLU A 89 14.10 13.82 -1.01
N PHE A 90 13.56 12.58 -1.11
CA PHE A 90 14.32 11.37 -0.82
C PHE A 90 14.48 10.48 -2.05
N GLU A 91 15.60 9.77 -2.12
CA GLU A 91 15.85 8.79 -3.19
C GLU A 91 14.99 7.53 -3.06
N GLU A 92 14.85 6.79 -4.16
CA GLU A 92 14.20 5.47 -4.15
C GLU A 92 14.87 4.52 -3.15
N GLY A 93 14.05 3.81 -2.38
CA GLY A 93 14.53 2.87 -1.37
C GLY A 93 15.01 3.50 -0.06
N ALA A 94 15.11 4.85 0.02
CA ALA A 94 15.56 5.52 1.23
C ALA A 94 14.52 5.45 2.37
N ARG A 95 13.24 5.46 2.03
CA ARG A 95 12.13 5.46 3.00
C ARG A 95 10.90 4.79 2.44
N VAL A 96 10.11 4.22 3.35
CA VAL A 96 8.79 3.68 3.08
C VAL A 96 7.81 4.12 4.18
N LEU A 97 6.51 4.17 3.88
CA LEU A 97 5.48 4.24 4.91
C LEU A 97 5.02 2.82 5.23
N ARG A 98 4.98 2.46 6.51
CA ARG A 98 4.53 1.15 6.99
C ARG A 98 3.31 1.28 7.90
N ALA A 99 2.39 0.32 7.81
CA ALA A 99 1.34 0.15 8.81
C ALA A 99 1.97 -0.35 10.12
N LYS A 100 1.43 0.09 11.26
CA LYS A 100 1.88 -0.30 12.61
C LYS A 100 0.89 -1.32 13.18
N ILE A 101 1.15 -2.60 12.94
CA ILE A 101 0.24 -3.69 13.32
C ILE A 101 0.87 -4.58 14.39
N ASP A 102 1.46 -5.72 14.02
CA ASP A 102 2.02 -6.69 14.98
C ASP A 102 3.18 -7.47 14.34
N MET A 103 4.41 -7.19 14.78
CA MET A 103 5.61 -7.87 14.30
C MET A 103 5.72 -9.33 14.78
N ALA A 104 4.89 -9.76 15.74
CA ALA A 104 4.82 -11.14 16.22
C ALA A 104 3.68 -11.96 15.57
N SER A 105 2.87 -11.33 14.69
CA SER A 105 1.75 -12.01 14.03
C SER A 105 2.19 -13.31 13.34
N PRO A 106 1.45 -14.43 13.48
CA PRO A 106 1.69 -15.64 12.70
C PRO A 106 1.47 -15.42 11.20
N ASN A 107 0.61 -14.47 10.81
CA ASN A 107 0.48 -14.02 9.44
C ASN A 107 1.55 -12.96 9.14
N VAL A 108 2.57 -13.33 8.37
CA VAL A 108 3.69 -12.43 8.02
C VAL A 108 3.25 -11.17 7.26
N LEU A 109 2.07 -11.17 6.64
CA LEU A 109 1.51 -10.00 5.95
C LEU A 109 1.04 -8.91 6.93
N LEU A 110 0.75 -9.26 8.19
CA LEU A 110 0.40 -8.33 9.26
C LEU A 110 1.60 -7.78 10.03
N ARG A 111 2.84 -8.16 9.63
CA ARG A 111 4.05 -7.68 10.28
C ARG A 111 4.52 -6.35 9.69
N ASP A 112 3.85 -5.29 10.10
CA ASP A 112 4.08 -3.90 9.66
C ASP A 112 4.32 -3.79 8.15
N PRO A 113 3.31 -4.10 7.31
CA PRO A 113 3.46 -4.09 5.85
C PRO A 113 3.72 -2.69 5.31
N THR A 114 4.42 -2.63 4.19
CA THR A 114 4.65 -1.38 3.46
C THR A 114 3.34 -0.89 2.83
N MET A 115 2.97 0.36 3.10
CA MET A 115 1.81 1.05 2.53
C MET A 115 2.18 1.90 1.33
N TYR A 116 3.30 2.64 1.41
CA TYR A 116 3.84 3.49 0.34
C TYR A 116 5.33 3.28 0.14
N ARG A 117 5.77 3.37 -1.10
CA ARG A 117 7.18 3.40 -1.48
C ARG A 117 7.47 4.59 -2.39
N ILE A 118 8.72 5.05 -2.38
CA ILE A 118 9.22 6.04 -3.35
C ILE A 118 9.51 5.32 -4.66
N ASN A 119 9.03 5.88 -5.77
CA ASN A 119 9.33 5.44 -7.11
C ASN A 119 9.31 6.67 -8.04
N ARG A 120 10.41 6.96 -8.70
CA ARG A 120 10.58 8.16 -9.56
C ARG A 120 10.25 7.91 -11.02
N HIS A 121 9.87 6.69 -11.39
CA HIS A 121 9.45 6.41 -12.77
C HIS A 121 8.10 7.08 -13.06
N ALA A 122 8.03 7.71 -14.24
CA ALA A 122 6.79 8.32 -14.70
C ALA A 122 5.67 7.27 -14.82
N HIS A 123 4.55 7.53 -14.15
CA HIS A 123 3.38 6.66 -14.19
C HIS A 123 2.61 6.88 -15.50
N HIS A 124 2.20 5.80 -16.16
CA HIS A 124 1.56 5.84 -17.49
C HIS A 124 0.29 6.70 -17.58
N ARG A 125 -0.41 6.99 -16.47
CA ARG A 125 -1.60 7.85 -16.43
C ARG A 125 -1.36 9.20 -15.78
N THR A 126 -0.57 9.27 -14.71
CA THR A 126 -0.36 10.50 -13.94
C THR A 126 0.96 11.20 -14.24
N GLY A 127 1.78 10.61 -15.13
CA GLY A 127 3.09 11.16 -15.47
C GLY A 127 4.01 11.27 -14.25
N THR A 128 4.57 12.45 -14.04
CA THR A 128 5.51 12.76 -12.95
C THR A 128 4.85 13.48 -11.76
N LYS A 129 3.49 13.51 -11.70
CA LYS A 129 2.77 14.17 -10.59
C LYS A 129 3.11 13.54 -9.23
N TRP A 130 3.36 12.23 -9.20
CA TRP A 130 3.63 11.47 -7.99
C TRP A 130 5.01 10.82 -8.06
N CYS A 131 5.70 10.81 -6.93
CA CYS A 131 6.95 10.07 -6.73
C CYS A 131 6.86 9.07 -5.57
N ILE A 132 5.68 8.96 -4.92
CA ILE A 132 5.34 7.92 -3.97
C ILE A 132 4.09 7.18 -4.47
N TYR A 133 4.06 5.88 -4.27
CA TYR A 133 2.96 5.04 -4.77
C TYR A 133 2.46 4.10 -3.69
N PRO A 134 1.12 3.97 -3.54
CA PRO A 134 0.53 3.02 -2.61
C PRO A 134 0.81 1.59 -3.05
N MET A 135 1.02 0.72 -2.08
CA MET A 135 1.09 -0.71 -2.29
C MET A 135 -0.33 -1.28 -2.41
N TYR A 136 -0.46 -2.40 -3.13
CA TYR A 136 -1.73 -3.03 -3.43
C TYR A 136 -2.57 -3.31 -2.18
N ASP A 137 -1.97 -3.87 -1.13
CA ASP A 137 -2.69 -4.26 0.09
C ASP A 137 -3.31 -3.07 0.85
N PHE A 138 -2.76 -1.87 0.70
CA PHE A 138 -3.35 -0.63 1.22
C PHE A 138 -4.35 -0.03 0.23
N GLN A 139 -3.99 0.01 -1.06
CA GLN A 139 -4.80 0.67 -2.08
C GLN A 139 -6.15 -0.04 -2.28
N HIS A 140 -6.15 -1.38 -2.38
CA HIS A 140 -7.33 -2.16 -2.72
C HIS A 140 -8.49 -1.97 -1.72
N PRO A 141 -8.32 -2.22 -0.40
CA PRO A 141 -9.42 -2.03 0.56
C PRO A 141 -9.92 -0.59 0.63
N VAL A 142 -9.02 0.39 0.58
CA VAL A 142 -9.40 1.81 0.65
C VAL A 142 -10.15 2.22 -0.62
N GLN A 143 -9.74 1.76 -1.79
CA GLN A 143 -10.46 2.04 -3.03
C GLN A 143 -11.85 1.38 -3.03
N ASP A 144 -11.96 0.12 -2.63
CA ASP A 144 -13.24 -0.57 -2.52
C ASP A 144 -14.20 0.17 -1.57
N ALA A 145 -13.69 0.69 -0.45
CA ALA A 145 -14.48 1.49 0.48
C ALA A 145 -14.94 2.82 -0.14
N ILE A 146 -14.07 3.53 -0.86
CA ILE A 146 -14.39 4.78 -1.56
C ILE A 146 -15.46 4.55 -2.64
N GLU A 147 -15.36 3.44 -3.37
CA GLU A 147 -16.28 3.09 -4.45
C GLU A 147 -17.58 2.44 -3.96
N GLY A 148 -17.69 2.11 -2.67
CA GLY A 148 -18.86 1.43 -2.10
C GLY A 148 -19.04 0.00 -2.63
N ILE A 149 -17.94 -0.72 -2.87
CA ILE A 149 -17.95 -2.08 -3.36
C ILE A 149 -18.55 -3.02 -2.32
N SER A 150 -19.66 -3.66 -2.65
CA SER A 150 -20.33 -4.62 -1.76
C SER A 150 -19.77 -6.05 -1.88
N HIS A 151 -19.19 -6.40 -3.03
CA HIS A 151 -18.61 -7.72 -3.30
C HIS A 151 -17.27 -7.55 -4.00
N SER A 152 -16.20 -7.57 -3.23
CA SER A 152 -14.83 -7.50 -3.74
C SER A 152 -14.37 -8.88 -4.21
N LEU A 153 -13.86 -8.97 -5.45
CA LEU A 153 -13.39 -10.21 -6.04
C LEU A 153 -11.91 -10.09 -6.40
N CYS A 154 -11.13 -11.07 -5.95
CA CYS A 154 -9.73 -11.21 -6.32
C CYS A 154 -9.39 -12.70 -6.56
N SER A 155 -8.19 -12.98 -7.06
CA SER A 155 -7.75 -14.36 -7.26
C SER A 155 -7.41 -15.04 -5.92
N LEU A 156 -7.47 -16.39 -5.91
CA LEU A 156 -7.40 -17.21 -4.70
C LEU A 156 -6.09 -17.01 -3.90
N GLU A 157 -4.98 -16.69 -4.56
CA GLU A 157 -3.71 -16.40 -3.90
C GLU A 157 -3.77 -15.22 -2.91
N TYR A 158 -4.79 -14.36 -3.00
CA TYR A 158 -5.01 -13.25 -2.07
C TYR A 158 -5.84 -13.62 -0.83
N GLU A 159 -6.25 -14.87 -0.67
CA GLU A 159 -6.99 -15.30 0.51
C GLU A 159 -6.27 -14.97 1.82
N ILE A 160 -4.95 -15.19 1.86
CA ILE A 160 -4.11 -14.89 3.04
C ILE A 160 -3.96 -13.39 3.31
N HIS A 161 -4.29 -12.51 2.36
CA HIS A 161 -4.30 -11.05 2.53
C HIS A 161 -5.58 -10.54 3.18
N ARG A 162 -6.65 -11.35 3.29
CA ARG A 162 -7.95 -10.94 3.83
C ARG A 162 -7.87 -10.28 5.21
N PRO A 163 -7.09 -10.77 6.18
CA PRO A 163 -6.95 -10.09 7.47
C PRO A 163 -6.31 -8.70 7.38
N LEU A 164 -5.43 -8.48 6.40
CA LEU A 164 -4.83 -7.17 6.14
C LEU A 164 -5.82 -6.23 5.44
N TYR A 165 -6.61 -6.75 4.50
CA TYR A 165 -7.70 -6.01 3.87
C TYR A 165 -8.71 -5.51 4.89
N ASP A 166 -9.12 -6.35 5.84
CA ASP A 166 -10.09 -6.00 6.89
C ASP A 166 -9.49 -5.03 7.94
N TRP A 167 -8.15 -4.94 8.04
CA TRP A 167 -7.47 -4.05 8.97
C TRP A 167 -7.43 -2.59 8.46
N PHE A 168 -7.26 -2.36 7.15
CA PHE A 168 -7.28 -1.05 6.53
C PHE A 168 -8.70 -0.49 6.42
#